data_eff6bc4381055b497b0c661cafc63a21
#
_entry.id   eff6bc4381055b497b0c661cafc63a21
#
_cell.length_a   1.000
_cell.length_b   1.000
_cell.length_c   1.000
_cell.angle_alpha   90.00
_cell.angle_beta   90.00
_cell.angle_gamma   90.00
#
_symmetry.space_group_name_H-M   'P 1'
#
loop_
_entity.id
_entity.type
_entity.pdbx_description
1 polymer ?
#
loop_
_entity_poly.entity_id
_entity_poly.type
_entity_poly.pdbx_seq_one_letter_code
_entity_poly.pdbx_strand_id
1 'polypeptide(L)'
;MITSTLLKEFTKELGADLCGIASIDRFGDCPTGFHPTDVYRNTNSVIVIACRIPGSSMNISSPYPYTAIENIVSARISQIALSLTLYLEKNGYHALLIPSDPYDYWDAETMTGKGILSLKHLGYKAGIGTIGKNSLLCNNEYGNLIKLGAVITDAVLTADPIVTAKLCKDTCTLCIDSCPVGAIGLNKVVSQKKCREFSEINNKRGIEIYACHACRSVCPNRNGR
;
A
#
# COMPACT_ATOMS: atom_id res chain seq x y z
N MET A 1 17.85 6.48 22.39
CA MET A 1 17.64 5.30 21.51
C MET A 1 16.19 5.29 21.07
N ILE A 2 15.93 5.21 19.78
CA ILE A 2 14.57 5.15 19.25
C ILE A 2 13.96 3.76 19.53
N THR A 3 12.70 3.74 19.98
CA THR A 3 11.92 2.51 20.17
C THR A 3 10.80 2.42 19.14
N SER A 4 10.34 1.19 18.85
CA SER A 4 9.22 0.97 17.95
C SER A 4 7.93 1.66 18.43
N THR A 5 7.70 1.70 19.74
CA THR A 5 6.53 2.39 20.34
C THR A 5 6.58 3.89 20.05
N LEU A 6 7.72 4.54 20.36
CA LEU A 6 7.88 5.98 20.13
C LEU A 6 7.71 6.34 18.63
N LEU A 7 8.28 5.52 17.73
CA LEU A 7 8.13 5.73 16.29
C LEU A 7 6.66 5.62 15.82
N LYS A 8 5.92 4.66 16.36
CA LYS A 8 4.51 4.50 16.03
C LYS A 8 3.66 5.66 16.54
N GLU A 9 3.91 6.13 17.76
CA GLU A 9 3.26 7.31 18.33
C GLU A 9 3.54 8.53 17.47
N PHE A 10 4.82 8.80 17.18
CA PHE A 10 5.20 9.90 16.29
C PHE A 10 4.55 9.81 14.91
N THR A 11 4.51 8.61 14.31
CA THR A 11 3.87 8.41 13.00
C THR A 11 2.36 8.71 13.05
N LYS A 12 1.68 8.37 14.15
CA LYS A 12 0.27 8.72 14.38
C LYS A 12 0.07 10.22 14.58
N GLU A 13 0.95 10.90 15.31
CA GLU A 13 0.93 12.36 15.47
C GLU A 13 1.11 13.08 14.13
N LEU A 14 1.91 12.54 13.22
CA LEU A 14 2.04 13.02 11.85
C LEU A 14 0.76 12.78 11.02
N GLY A 15 -0.17 12.00 11.52
CA GLY A 15 -1.49 11.76 10.93
C GLY A 15 -1.63 10.48 10.12
N ALA A 16 -0.78 9.48 10.35
CA ALA A 16 -1.03 8.13 9.85
C ALA A 16 -2.16 7.46 10.64
N ASP A 17 -3.02 6.71 9.94
CA ASP A 17 -4.07 5.92 10.59
C ASP A 17 -3.50 4.61 11.15
N LEU A 18 -2.54 3.97 10.45
CA LEU A 18 -1.85 2.76 10.89
C LEU A 18 -0.33 2.90 10.68
N CYS A 19 0.42 2.25 11.56
CA CYS A 19 1.86 2.07 11.44
C CYS A 19 2.24 0.66 11.87
N GLY A 20 3.01 -0.04 11.03
CA GLY A 20 3.54 -1.37 11.32
C GLY A 20 5.02 -1.46 11.01
N ILE A 21 5.73 -2.34 11.71
CA ILE A 21 7.18 -2.52 11.59
C ILE A 21 7.48 -3.98 11.25
N ALA A 22 8.32 -4.19 10.24
CA ALA A 22 8.89 -5.49 9.90
C ALA A 22 10.40 -5.50 10.12
N SER A 23 10.94 -6.58 10.69
CA SER A 23 12.37 -6.87 10.66
C SER A 23 12.78 -7.34 9.25
N ILE A 24 14.02 -7.06 8.88
CA ILE A 24 14.61 -7.46 7.60
C ILE A 24 14.55 -8.98 7.37
N ASP A 25 14.63 -9.78 8.43
CA ASP A 25 14.61 -11.24 8.37
C ASP A 25 13.33 -11.83 7.75
N ARG A 26 12.26 -11.03 7.65
CA ARG A 26 10.98 -11.45 7.06
C ARG A 26 10.97 -11.43 5.55
N PHE A 27 12.01 -10.94 4.89
CA PHE A 27 12.03 -10.67 3.45
C PHE A 27 12.79 -11.71 2.63
N GLY A 28 13.24 -12.82 3.22
CA GLY A 28 14.01 -13.87 2.54
C GLY A 28 13.27 -14.59 1.38
N ASP A 29 11.95 -14.42 1.27
CA ASP A 29 11.11 -14.93 0.17
C ASP A 29 10.85 -13.90 -0.95
N CYS A 30 11.49 -12.74 -0.90
CA CYS A 30 11.33 -11.72 -1.93
C CYS A 30 11.98 -12.13 -3.24
N PRO A 31 11.37 -11.81 -4.40
CA PRO A 31 12.03 -11.95 -5.68
C PRO A 31 13.34 -11.13 -5.73
N THR A 32 14.31 -11.61 -6.50
CA THR A 32 15.59 -10.91 -6.73
C THR A 32 15.34 -9.47 -7.21
N GLY A 33 16.04 -8.52 -6.62
CA GLY A 33 15.91 -7.08 -6.88
C GLY A 33 14.78 -6.37 -6.10
N PHE A 34 14.02 -7.10 -5.27
CA PHE A 34 12.91 -6.55 -4.47
C PHE A 34 13.08 -6.77 -2.96
N HIS A 35 14.26 -7.18 -2.52
CA HIS A 35 14.58 -7.22 -1.11
C HIS A 35 14.90 -5.80 -0.61
N PRO A 36 14.48 -5.36 0.58
CA PRO A 36 14.79 -4.01 1.07
C PRO A 36 16.28 -3.66 1.07
N THR A 37 17.17 -4.65 1.24
CA THR A 37 18.62 -4.45 1.14
C THR A 37 19.12 -4.25 -0.29
N ASP A 38 18.32 -4.55 -1.31
CA ASP A 38 18.67 -4.22 -2.70
C ASP A 38 18.55 -2.70 -2.94
N VAL A 39 17.69 -2.02 -2.17
CA VAL A 39 17.50 -0.57 -2.20
C VAL A 39 18.50 0.14 -1.27
N TYR A 40 18.62 -0.33 -0.03
CA TYR A 40 19.59 0.17 0.95
C TYR A 40 20.22 -0.99 1.72
N ARG A 41 21.49 -1.26 1.44
CA ARG A 41 22.21 -2.46 1.90
C ARG A 41 22.14 -2.70 3.42
N ASN A 42 22.16 -1.63 4.20
CA ASN A 42 22.20 -1.71 5.67
C ASN A 42 20.80 -1.70 6.30
N THR A 43 19.75 -1.94 5.53
CA THR A 43 18.38 -2.00 6.06
C THR A 43 18.24 -3.09 7.13
N ASN A 44 17.79 -2.72 8.32
CA ASN A 44 17.44 -3.62 9.41
C ASN A 44 15.94 -3.67 9.67
N SER A 45 15.23 -2.58 9.40
CA SER A 45 13.78 -2.52 9.61
C SER A 45 13.07 -1.79 8.47
N VAL A 46 11.81 -2.20 8.26
CA VAL A 46 10.88 -1.56 7.34
C VAL A 46 9.68 -1.05 8.14
N ILE A 47 9.43 0.25 8.08
CA ILE A 47 8.30 0.91 8.73
C ILE A 47 7.25 1.17 7.64
N VAL A 48 6.05 0.62 7.80
CA VAL A 48 4.95 0.79 6.84
C VAL A 48 3.89 1.68 7.45
N ILE A 49 3.48 2.67 6.67
CA ILE A 49 2.49 3.67 7.02
C ILE A 49 1.22 3.40 6.20
N ALA A 50 0.05 3.54 6.82
CA ALA A 50 -1.20 3.52 6.08
C ALA A 50 -2.06 4.73 6.43
N CYS A 51 -2.68 5.32 5.41
CA CYS A 51 -3.72 6.33 5.56
C CYS A 51 -5.02 5.82 4.96
N ARG A 52 -6.13 6.08 5.66
CA ARG A 52 -7.46 5.62 5.25
C ARG A 52 -8.00 6.44 4.08
N ILE A 53 -8.77 5.77 3.25
CA ILE A 53 -9.59 6.36 2.19
C ILE A 53 -11.03 6.46 2.73
N PRO A 54 -11.69 7.63 2.66
CA PRO A 54 -13.06 7.77 3.13
C PRO A 54 -14.02 6.80 2.43
N GLY A 55 -14.80 6.02 3.21
CA GLY A 55 -15.72 5.01 2.65
C GLY A 55 -16.83 5.60 1.78
N SER A 56 -17.22 6.86 2.01
CA SER A 56 -18.18 7.58 1.18
C SER A 56 -17.74 7.74 -0.28
N SER A 57 -16.42 7.75 -0.55
CA SER A 57 -15.89 7.84 -1.90
C SER A 57 -16.21 6.61 -2.78
N MET A 58 -16.66 5.50 -2.17
CA MET A 58 -17.05 4.30 -2.88
C MET A 58 -18.50 4.31 -3.39
N ASN A 59 -19.30 5.28 -3.01
CA ASN A 59 -20.74 5.33 -3.28
C ASN A 59 -21.13 6.46 -4.25
N ILE A 60 -20.16 7.00 -4.99
CA ILE A 60 -20.37 8.12 -5.92
C ILE A 60 -20.24 7.64 -7.37
N SER A 61 -21.08 8.21 -8.23
CA SER A 61 -21.05 7.90 -9.67
C SER A 61 -19.94 8.62 -10.43
N SER A 62 -19.50 9.77 -9.93
CA SER A 62 -18.42 10.56 -10.55
C SER A 62 -17.05 10.08 -10.08
N PRO A 63 -16.09 9.81 -10.97
CA PRO A 63 -14.74 9.39 -10.61
C PRO A 63 -13.86 10.51 -10.04
N TYR A 64 -14.23 11.78 -10.24
CA TYR A 64 -13.39 12.92 -9.86
C TYR A 64 -13.12 13.03 -8.36
N PRO A 65 -14.12 12.92 -7.46
CA PRO A 65 -13.85 12.96 -6.01
C PRO A 65 -12.98 11.79 -5.55
N TYR A 66 -13.16 10.59 -6.12
CA TYR A 66 -12.31 9.45 -5.81
C TYR A 66 -10.86 9.71 -6.25
N THR A 67 -10.64 10.20 -7.47
CA THR A 67 -9.31 10.59 -7.97
C THR A 67 -8.65 11.63 -7.09
N ALA A 68 -9.38 12.68 -6.70
CA ALA A 68 -8.85 13.72 -5.83
C ALA A 68 -8.44 13.15 -4.45
N ILE A 69 -9.26 12.28 -3.87
CA ILE A 69 -8.96 11.62 -2.59
C ILE A 69 -7.72 10.73 -2.69
N GLU A 70 -7.60 9.91 -3.74
CA GLU A 70 -6.43 9.05 -3.99
C GLU A 70 -5.15 9.88 -4.07
N ASN A 71 -5.16 11.00 -4.80
CA ASN A 71 -4.00 11.89 -4.94
C ASN A 71 -3.64 12.59 -3.62
N ILE A 72 -4.64 13.10 -2.88
CA ILE A 72 -4.43 13.77 -1.59
C ILE A 72 -3.89 12.78 -0.56
N VAL A 73 -4.44 11.57 -0.48
CA VAL A 73 -3.96 10.55 0.46
C VAL A 73 -2.55 10.09 0.12
N SER A 74 -2.20 9.96 -1.16
CA SER A 74 -0.82 9.67 -1.60
C SER A 74 0.16 10.75 -1.18
N ALA A 75 -0.19 12.02 -1.43
CA ALA A 75 0.63 13.16 -1.02
C ALA A 75 0.83 13.21 0.50
N ARG A 76 -0.24 12.98 1.28
CA ARG A 76 -0.18 12.90 2.74
C ARG A 76 0.77 11.82 3.22
N ILE A 77 0.69 10.61 2.66
CA ILE A 77 1.59 9.50 2.99
C ILE A 77 3.04 9.87 2.71
N SER A 78 3.31 10.50 1.56
CA SER A 78 4.67 10.92 1.19
C SER A 78 5.23 11.97 2.15
N GLN A 79 4.40 12.91 2.63
CA GLN A 79 4.79 13.89 3.64
C GLN A 79 5.08 13.23 5.00
N ILE A 80 4.26 12.27 5.43
CA ILE A 80 4.48 11.52 6.67
C ILE A 80 5.79 10.71 6.55
N ALA A 81 6.00 10.01 5.43
CA ALA A 81 7.20 9.23 5.19
C ALA A 81 8.47 10.09 5.19
N LEU A 82 8.42 11.28 4.58
CA LEU A 82 9.53 12.23 4.60
C LEU A 82 9.82 12.72 6.03
N SER A 83 8.79 13.11 6.79
CA SER A 83 8.94 13.56 8.18
C SER A 83 9.54 12.47 9.07
N LEU A 84 9.13 11.21 8.87
CA LEU A 84 9.67 10.06 9.58
C LEU A 84 11.12 9.77 9.19
N THR A 85 11.46 9.90 7.91
CA THR A 85 12.85 9.79 7.42
C THR A 85 13.76 10.82 8.10
N LEU A 86 13.36 12.10 8.07
CA LEU A 86 14.12 13.18 8.70
C LEU A 86 14.23 13.02 10.23
N TYR A 87 13.18 12.50 10.87
CA TYR A 87 13.21 12.19 12.30
C TYR A 87 14.24 11.10 12.63
N LEU A 88 14.31 10.02 11.84
CA LEU A 88 15.29 8.96 11.99
C LEU A 88 16.72 9.49 11.79
N GLU A 89 16.95 10.28 10.75
CA GLU A 89 18.25 10.89 10.48
C GLU A 89 18.71 11.83 11.60
N LYS A 90 17.81 12.66 12.12
CA LYS A 90 18.10 13.54 13.29
C LYS A 90 18.51 12.74 14.51
N ASN A 91 18.10 11.49 14.64
CA ASN A 91 18.46 10.60 15.74
C ASN A 91 19.63 9.67 15.40
N GLY A 92 20.37 9.94 14.32
CA GLY A 92 21.63 9.25 13.97
C GLY A 92 21.43 7.93 13.21
N TYR A 93 20.26 7.69 12.63
CA TYR A 93 19.98 6.54 11.77
C TYR A 93 19.91 6.97 10.31
N HIS A 94 20.25 6.08 9.40
CA HIS A 94 19.94 6.26 7.99
C HIS A 94 18.53 5.76 7.69
N ALA A 95 17.82 6.51 6.88
CA ALA A 95 16.46 6.13 6.48
C ALA A 95 16.18 6.58 5.04
N LEU A 96 15.33 5.85 4.36
CA LEU A 96 14.93 6.15 2.99
C LEU A 96 13.42 5.91 2.85
N LEU A 97 12.69 6.91 2.40
CA LEU A 97 11.28 6.75 2.06
C LEU A 97 11.13 5.88 0.80
N ILE A 98 10.11 5.02 0.81
CA ILE A 98 9.70 4.23 -0.35
C ILE A 98 8.42 4.86 -0.88
N PRO A 99 8.44 5.45 -2.08
CA PRO A 99 7.29 6.16 -2.63
C PRO A 99 6.14 5.21 -2.97
N SER A 100 4.92 5.72 -2.91
CA SER A 100 3.73 5.03 -3.44
C SER A 100 3.61 5.20 -4.95
N ASP A 101 4.10 6.30 -5.47
CA ASP A 101 4.24 6.69 -6.87
C ASP A 101 5.48 7.61 -6.99
N PRO A 102 6.15 7.68 -8.15
CA PRO A 102 5.95 6.91 -9.38
C PRO A 102 6.48 5.47 -9.29
N TYR A 103 6.19 4.66 -10.33
CA TYR A 103 6.81 3.34 -10.47
C TYR A 103 8.29 3.47 -10.87
N ASP A 104 9.12 2.59 -10.31
CA ASP A 104 10.54 2.47 -10.69
C ASP A 104 10.69 1.84 -12.08
N TYR A 105 9.83 0.87 -12.40
CA TYR A 105 9.76 0.20 -13.69
C TYR A 105 8.39 0.40 -14.32
N TRP A 106 8.37 0.76 -15.59
CA TRP A 106 7.16 0.88 -16.40
C TRP A 106 7.36 0.27 -17.78
N ASP A 107 6.49 -0.66 -18.14
CA ASP A 107 6.36 -1.22 -19.48
C ASP A 107 5.06 -0.70 -20.11
N ALA A 108 5.19 0.18 -21.10
CA ALA A 108 4.06 0.85 -21.75
C ALA A 108 3.23 -0.12 -22.62
N GLU A 109 3.83 -1.19 -23.17
CA GLU A 109 3.10 -2.15 -24.01
C GLU A 109 2.18 -3.03 -23.17
N THR A 110 2.66 -3.52 -22.05
CA THR A 110 1.90 -4.36 -21.12
C THR A 110 1.22 -3.57 -20.01
N MET A 111 1.43 -2.23 -19.94
CA MET A 111 0.98 -1.35 -18.86
C MET A 111 1.33 -1.93 -17.47
N THR A 112 2.50 -2.57 -17.38
CA THR A 112 2.97 -3.18 -16.14
C THR A 112 3.88 -2.24 -15.39
N GLY A 113 3.44 -1.80 -14.21
CA GLY A 113 4.25 -1.01 -13.30
C GLY A 113 4.75 -1.84 -12.12
N LYS A 114 5.99 -1.57 -11.71
CA LYS A 114 6.58 -2.11 -10.48
C LYS A 114 7.21 -0.96 -9.71
N GLY A 115 6.82 -0.79 -8.46
CA GLY A 115 7.54 0.11 -7.56
C GLY A 115 8.89 -0.49 -7.16
N ILE A 116 9.78 0.36 -6.65
CA ILE A 116 11.08 -0.06 -6.12
C ILE A 116 10.96 -1.18 -5.09
N LEU A 117 9.91 -1.13 -4.25
CA LEU A 117 9.47 -2.22 -3.36
C LEU A 117 7.94 -2.32 -3.42
N SER A 118 7.42 -3.51 -3.18
CA SER A 118 5.96 -3.74 -3.19
C SER A 118 5.32 -3.37 -1.86
N LEU A 119 4.75 -2.17 -1.73
CA LEU A 119 4.15 -1.65 -0.50
C LEU A 119 3.12 -2.59 0.14
N LYS A 120 2.31 -3.31 -0.64
CA LYS A 120 1.35 -4.29 -0.10
C LYS A 120 2.03 -5.48 0.57
N HIS A 121 3.16 -5.95 0.03
CA HIS A 121 3.94 -7.01 0.64
C HIS A 121 4.71 -6.51 1.87
N LEU A 122 5.26 -5.28 1.81
CA LEU A 122 5.83 -4.63 3.00
C LEU A 122 4.77 -4.53 4.11
N GLY A 123 3.55 -4.08 3.78
CA GLY A 123 2.44 -3.98 4.74
C GLY A 123 2.02 -5.32 5.34
N TYR A 124 2.00 -6.39 4.55
CA TYR A 124 1.77 -7.74 5.06
C TYR A 124 2.87 -8.17 6.04
N LYS A 125 4.16 -8.01 5.66
CA LYS A 125 5.31 -8.36 6.50
C LYS A 125 5.39 -7.51 7.77
N ALA A 126 4.89 -6.27 7.72
CA ALA A 126 4.81 -5.35 8.86
C ALA A 126 3.56 -5.52 9.73
N GLY A 127 2.74 -6.55 9.48
CA GLY A 127 1.56 -6.84 10.29
C GLY A 127 0.39 -5.87 10.13
N ILE A 128 0.36 -5.06 9.07
CA ILE A 128 -0.77 -4.14 8.79
C ILE A 128 -2.03 -4.92 8.40
N GLY A 129 -1.90 -6.02 7.66
CA GLY A 129 -3.05 -6.79 7.19
C GLY A 129 -2.68 -7.95 6.28
N THR A 130 -3.65 -8.46 5.53
CA THR A 130 -3.50 -9.58 4.59
C THR A 130 -3.88 -9.17 3.17
N ILE A 131 -3.25 -9.79 2.15
CA ILE A 131 -3.50 -9.46 0.75
C ILE A 131 -4.72 -10.24 0.25
N GLY A 132 -5.73 -9.51 -0.24
CA GLY A 132 -6.94 -10.07 -0.83
C GLY A 132 -6.76 -10.55 -2.28
N LYS A 133 -7.80 -11.19 -2.83
CA LYS A 133 -7.83 -11.65 -4.24
C LYS A 133 -7.73 -10.51 -5.26
N ASN A 134 -8.23 -9.33 -4.90
CA ASN A 134 -8.08 -8.10 -5.70
C ASN A 134 -6.69 -7.45 -5.58
N SER A 135 -5.73 -8.14 -4.97
CA SER A 135 -4.36 -7.66 -4.78
C SER A 135 -4.22 -6.43 -3.88
N LEU A 136 -5.27 -6.04 -3.15
CA LEU A 136 -5.21 -4.96 -2.15
C LEU A 136 -4.89 -5.54 -0.77
N LEU A 137 -4.14 -4.78 0.04
CA LEU A 137 -3.99 -5.08 1.46
C LEU A 137 -5.30 -4.77 2.18
N CYS A 138 -5.72 -5.68 3.05
CA CYS A 138 -6.94 -5.57 3.85
C CYS A 138 -6.59 -5.76 5.32
N ASN A 139 -7.07 -4.87 6.19
CA ASN A 139 -6.88 -4.94 7.64
C ASN A 139 -8.23 -4.97 8.38
N ASN A 140 -8.18 -5.19 9.70
CA ASN A 140 -9.39 -5.31 10.52
C ASN A 140 -10.09 -3.97 10.76
N GLU A 141 -9.35 -2.85 10.76
CA GLU A 141 -9.89 -1.55 11.18
C GLU A 141 -10.51 -0.78 10.00
N TYR A 142 -9.81 -0.73 8.87
CA TYR A 142 -10.23 0.05 7.69
C TYR A 142 -10.45 -0.80 6.44
N GLY A 143 -10.38 -2.12 6.57
CA GLY A 143 -10.51 -3.05 5.44
C GLY A 143 -9.48 -2.80 4.35
N ASN A 144 -9.94 -2.70 3.10
CA ASN A 144 -9.09 -2.35 1.97
C ASN A 144 -9.11 -0.85 1.61
N LEU A 145 -9.79 -0.02 2.42
CA LEU A 145 -9.84 1.42 2.23
C LEU A 145 -8.61 2.10 2.86
N ILE A 146 -7.44 1.63 2.49
CA ILE A 146 -6.15 2.18 2.90
C ILE A 146 -5.23 2.36 1.70
N LYS A 147 -4.37 3.36 1.79
CA LYS A 147 -3.21 3.57 0.94
C LYS A 147 -1.95 3.44 1.77
N LEU A 148 -0.86 2.96 1.16
CA LEU A 148 0.35 2.57 1.87
C LEU A 148 1.55 3.41 1.42
N GLY A 149 2.47 3.66 2.35
CA GLY A 149 3.82 4.13 2.11
C GLY A 149 4.78 3.41 3.05
N ALA A 150 6.07 3.56 2.86
CA ALA A 150 7.04 2.93 3.74
C ALA A 150 8.32 3.78 3.90
N VAL A 151 9.05 3.48 4.97
CA VAL A 151 10.43 3.95 5.21
C VAL A 151 11.26 2.73 5.56
N ILE A 152 12.41 2.57 4.90
CA ILE A 152 13.44 1.58 5.28
C ILE A 152 14.55 2.27 6.08
N THR A 153 15.14 1.58 7.05
CA THR A 153 16.14 2.17 7.94
C THR A 153 17.14 1.13 8.46
N ASP A 154 18.32 1.58 8.83
CA ASP A 154 19.31 0.78 9.55
C ASP A 154 19.03 0.68 11.06
N ALA A 155 18.06 1.40 11.59
CA ALA A 155 17.58 1.23 12.96
C ALA A 155 17.06 -0.20 13.17
N VAL A 156 17.53 -0.84 14.26
CA VAL A 156 16.99 -2.14 14.69
C VAL A 156 15.74 -1.90 15.54
N LEU A 157 14.59 -2.23 15.03
CA LEU A 157 13.29 -1.99 15.63
C LEU A 157 12.59 -3.32 15.95
N THR A 158 11.80 -3.35 17.03
CA THR A 158 10.95 -4.50 17.35
C THR A 158 9.83 -4.60 16.31
N ALA A 159 9.77 -5.72 15.61
CA ALA A 159 8.78 -5.96 14.58
C ALA A 159 7.39 -6.30 15.18
N ASP A 160 6.34 -5.88 14.50
CA ASP A 160 4.96 -6.23 14.83
C ASP A 160 4.64 -7.68 14.45
N PRO A 161 3.71 -8.34 15.15
CA PRO A 161 3.26 -9.67 14.76
C PRO A 161 2.58 -9.65 13.39
N ILE A 162 2.84 -10.66 12.56
CA ILE A 162 2.14 -10.82 11.27
C ILE A 162 0.67 -11.19 11.55
N VAL A 163 -0.25 -10.56 10.80
CA VAL A 163 -1.67 -10.88 10.88
C VAL A 163 -1.91 -12.28 10.30
N THR A 164 -2.40 -13.20 11.11
CA THR A 164 -2.74 -14.57 10.71
C THR A 164 -4.22 -14.74 10.33
N ALA A 165 -5.06 -13.77 10.70
CA ALA A 165 -6.49 -13.80 10.41
C ALA A 165 -6.74 -13.71 8.90
N LYS A 166 -7.51 -14.68 8.35
CA LYS A 166 -7.86 -14.74 6.94
C LYS A 166 -9.04 -13.82 6.64
N LEU A 167 -8.76 -12.56 6.33
CA LEU A 167 -9.79 -11.55 6.04
C LEU A 167 -10.49 -11.80 4.70
N CYS A 168 -9.75 -12.21 3.68
CA CYS A 168 -10.30 -12.60 2.38
C CYS A 168 -10.62 -14.09 2.37
N LYS A 169 -11.93 -14.45 2.47
CA LYS A 169 -12.39 -15.84 2.47
C LYS A 169 -12.13 -16.53 1.12
N ASP A 170 -11.74 -17.80 1.16
CA ASP A 170 -11.44 -18.58 -0.07
C ASP A 170 -12.65 -18.72 -0.99
N THR A 171 -13.85 -18.83 -0.41
CA THR A 171 -15.11 -18.95 -1.15
C THR A 171 -15.64 -17.65 -1.74
N CYS A 172 -15.07 -16.48 -1.35
CA CYS A 172 -15.55 -15.18 -1.82
C CYS A 172 -14.98 -14.86 -3.20
N THR A 173 -15.84 -14.54 -4.17
CA THR A 173 -15.48 -14.16 -5.54
C THR A 173 -15.96 -12.76 -5.93
N LEU A 174 -16.59 -12.01 -5.02
CA LEU A 174 -17.26 -10.74 -5.32
C LEU A 174 -16.41 -9.74 -6.12
N CYS A 175 -15.13 -9.58 -5.78
CA CYS A 175 -14.25 -8.67 -6.52
C CYS A 175 -13.88 -9.20 -7.91
N ILE A 176 -13.89 -10.51 -8.11
CA ILE A 176 -13.65 -11.16 -9.40
C ILE A 176 -14.88 -10.95 -10.29
N ASP A 177 -16.07 -11.28 -9.78
CA ASP A 177 -17.34 -11.23 -10.49
C ASP A 177 -17.74 -9.79 -10.86
N SER A 178 -17.38 -8.82 -10.02
CA SER A 178 -17.67 -7.40 -10.26
C SER A 178 -16.65 -6.68 -11.15
N CYS A 179 -15.54 -7.34 -11.53
CA CYS A 179 -14.53 -6.71 -12.36
C CYS A 179 -15.04 -6.57 -13.81
N PRO A 180 -15.30 -5.34 -14.32
CA PRO A 180 -15.94 -5.15 -15.62
C PRO A 180 -15.10 -5.66 -16.80
N VAL A 181 -13.80 -5.86 -16.60
CA VAL A 181 -12.85 -6.31 -17.63
C VAL A 181 -12.20 -7.66 -17.32
N GLY A 182 -12.67 -8.37 -16.30
CA GLY A 182 -12.13 -9.66 -15.90
C GLY A 182 -10.62 -9.64 -15.62
N ALA A 183 -10.13 -8.55 -14.98
CA ALA A 183 -8.72 -8.38 -14.69
C ALA A 183 -8.24 -9.21 -13.49
N ILE A 184 -9.13 -9.69 -12.62
CA ILE A 184 -8.81 -10.37 -11.36
C ILE A 184 -8.97 -11.87 -11.52
N GLY A 185 -7.88 -12.62 -11.37
CA GLY A 185 -7.89 -14.09 -11.40
C GLY A 185 -8.13 -14.72 -10.03
N LEU A 186 -8.55 -16.00 -10.02
CA LEU A 186 -8.74 -16.79 -8.78
C LEU A 186 -7.45 -16.97 -7.98
N ASN A 187 -6.30 -16.96 -8.64
CA ASN A 187 -4.96 -17.13 -8.08
C ASN A 187 -4.38 -15.86 -7.44
N LYS A 188 -5.21 -14.84 -7.19
CA LYS A 188 -4.80 -13.51 -6.67
C LYS A 188 -3.89 -12.71 -7.62
N VAL A 189 -3.79 -13.09 -8.87
CA VAL A 189 -3.08 -12.34 -9.90
C VAL A 189 -4.06 -11.37 -10.56
N VAL A 190 -3.66 -10.12 -10.65
CA VAL A 190 -4.40 -9.06 -11.34
C VAL A 190 -3.65 -8.70 -12.62
N SER A 191 -4.33 -8.77 -13.76
CA SER A 191 -3.81 -8.24 -15.02
C SER A 191 -3.76 -6.71 -14.94
N GLN A 192 -2.58 -6.16 -14.77
CA GLN A 192 -2.40 -4.70 -14.68
C GLN A 192 -2.90 -4.03 -15.98
N LYS A 193 -2.55 -4.58 -17.14
CA LYS A 193 -3.01 -4.05 -18.44
C LYS A 193 -4.52 -3.91 -18.51
N LYS A 194 -5.26 -5.01 -18.36
CA LYS A 194 -6.74 -4.96 -18.40
C LYS A 194 -7.33 -4.00 -17.38
N CYS A 195 -6.77 -3.96 -16.16
CA CYS A 195 -7.25 -3.07 -15.12
C CYS A 195 -7.01 -1.61 -15.50
N ARG A 196 -5.80 -1.25 -15.89
CA ARG A 196 -5.39 0.14 -16.16
C ARG A 196 -6.04 0.71 -17.41
N GLU A 197 -6.12 -0.03 -18.50
CA GLU A 197 -6.83 0.40 -19.72
C GLU A 197 -8.26 0.84 -19.43
N PHE A 198 -8.90 0.28 -18.41
CA PHE A 198 -10.26 0.62 -18.01
C PHE A 198 -10.32 1.65 -16.88
N SER A 199 -9.40 1.59 -15.92
CA SER A 199 -9.47 2.36 -14.66
C SER A 199 -8.64 3.63 -14.66
N GLU A 200 -7.59 3.73 -15.48
CA GLU A 200 -6.70 4.89 -15.57
C GLU A 200 -6.96 5.56 -16.92
N ILE A 201 -7.84 6.56 -16.95
CA ILE A 201 -8.23 7.26 -18.17
C ILE A 201 -7.84 8.73 -18.11
N ASN A 202 -7.61 9.34 -19.27
CA ASN A 202 -7.40 10.77 -19.37
C ASN A 202 -8.72 11.47 -19.71
N ASN A 203 -9.03 12.55 -18.97
CA ASN A 203 -10.14 13.42 -19.34
C ASN A 203 -9.81 14.26 -20.59
N LYS A 204 -10.78 15.06 -21.08
CA LYS A 204 -10.59 15.94 -22.27
C LYS A 204 -9.45 16.94 -22.14
N ARG A 205 -8.93 17.19 -20.93
CA ARG A 205 -7.80 18.09 -20.64
C ARG A 205 -6.47 17.35 -20.46
N GLY A 206 -6.42 16.03 -20.70
CA GLY A 206 -5.23 15.21 -20.49
C GLY A 206 -4.89 14.91 -19.03
N ILE A 207 -5.83 15.14 -18.09
CA ILE A 207 -5.62 14.85 -16.67
C ILE A 207 -6.05 13.41 -16.40
N GLU A 208 -5.17 12.64 -15.75
CA GLU A 208 -5.45 11.27 -15.36
C GLU A 208 -6.57 11.18 -14.32
N ILE A 209 -7.48 10.25 -14.54
CA ILE A 209 -8.66 9.98 -13.70
C ILE A 209 -8.71 8.50 -13.35
N TYR A 210 -8.85 8.19 -12.07
CA TYR A 210 -9.12 6.83 -11.57
C TYR A 210 -10.61 6.52 -11.71
N ALA A 211 -10.99 5.96 -12.85
CA ALA A 211 -12.39 5.77 -13.23
C ALA A 211 -13.05 4.52 -12.62
N CYS A 212 -12.30 3.61 -12.03
CA CYS A 212 -12.82 2.36 -11.49
C CYS A 212 -12.28 2.04 -10.11
N HIS A 213 -13.19 1.69 -9.21
CA HIS A 213 -12.90 1.15 -7.87
C HIS A 213 -13.82 -0.04 -7.51
N ALA A 214 -14.43 -0.70 -8.50
CA ALA A 214 -15.44 -1.75 -8.32
C ALA A 214 -14.99 -2.86 -7.35
N CYS A 215 -13.80 -3.43 -7.55
CA CYS A 215 -13.26 -4.50 -6.70
C CYS A 215 -13.01 -4.08 -5.24
N ARG A 216 -12.79 -2.79 -4.99
CA ARG A 216 -12.68 -2.21 -3.66
C ARG A 216 -14.06 -2.04 -3.04
N SER A 217 -15.01 -1.50 -3.79
CA SER A 217 -16.36 -1.16 -3.33
C SER A 217 -17.18 -2.37 -2.93
N VAL A 218 -17.10 -3.48 -3.68
CA VAL A 218 -17.91 -4.70 -3.40
C VAL A 218 -17.32 -5.58 -2.30
N CYS A 219 -16.10 -5.29 -1.85
CA CYS A 219 -15.46 -6.12 -0.84
C CYS A 219 -16.23 -6.06 0.49
N PRO A 220 -16.67 -7.19 1.06
CA PRO A 220 -17.40 -7.20 2.33
C PRO A 220 -16.54 -6.71 3.51
N ASN A 221 -15.20 -6.72 3.34
CA ASN A 221 -14.25 -6.20 4.33
C ASN A 221 -13.73 -4.80 3.95
N ARG A 222 -14.42 -4.04 3.10
CA ARG A 222 -13.92 -2.74 2.64
C ARG A 222 -13.73 -1.72 3.76
N ASN A 223 -14.57 -1.79 4.81
CA ASN A 223 -14.55 -0.85 5.94
C ASN A 223 -13.93 -1.45 7.22
N GLY A 224 -13.31 -2.65 7.12
CA GLY A 224 -12.89 -3.40 8.29
C GLY A 224 -14.03 -4.21 8.94
N ARG A 225 -13.79 -4.69 10.18
CA ARG A 225 -14.75 -5.49 10.97
C ARG A 225 -14.90 -4.90 12.35
#